data_8ccd15154d55b39028e89c00d625f5d0
#
_entry.id   8ccd15154d55b39028e89c00d625f5d0
#
_cell.length_a   1.000
_cell.length_b   1.000
_cell.length_c   1.000
_cell.angle_alpha   90.00
_cell.angle_beta   90.00
_cell.angle_gamma   90.00
#
_symmetry.space_group_name_H-M   'P 1'
#
loop_
_entity.id
_entity.type
_entity.pdbx_description
1 polymer ?
#
loop_
_entity_poly.entity_id
_entity_poly.type
_entity_poly.pdbx_seq_one_letter_code
_entity_poly.pdbx_strand_id
1 'polypeptide(L)'
;GTHLLRILDSGELVGIHGNPAQERIAVIDPSTGTWRDLECNLTNFAHLSVYQDRIFAIGGGPKILSALVELTVTGTTHPEVIAQVAAPIDQAFLPVAQAISFPSQNGRTVHAFMSPATNPNYESTELSPVMIAVHGGPTGNTSGVASIKRAFFTSRGFTVVDIDYGGSTGYGRAYRETLKGQ
;
A
#
# COMPACT_ATOMS: atom_id res chain seq x y z
N GLY A 1 11.23 -2.53 1.19
CA GLY A 1 10.78 -2.82 2.55
C GLY A 1 11.25 -4.19 2.98
N THR A 2 11.77 -4.36 4.17
CA THR A 2 12.08 -5.66 4.74
C THR A 2 10.75 -6.28 5.17
N HIS A 3 10.18 -7.13 4.33
CA HIS A 3 9.10 -8.02 4.72
C HIS A 3 9.69 -9.05 5.67
N LEU A 4 9.59 -8.76 6.95
CA LEU A 4 10.13 -9.64 7.98
C LEU A 4 9.10 -10.74 8.23
N LEU A 5 9.53 -11.98 8.14
CA LEU A 5 8.79 -13.11 8.70
C LEU A 5 8.83 -13.01 10.23
N ARG A 6 7.74 -13.42 10.85
CA ARG A 6 7.62 -13.57 12.30
C ARG A 6 7.22 -15.01 12.62
N ILE A 7 7.56 -15.46 13.81
CA ILE A 7 7.22 -16.79 14.31
C ILE A 7 6.15 -16.62 15.38
N LEU A 8 5.04 -17.30 15.23
CA LEU A 8 3.97 -17.41 16.25
C LEU A 8 4.36 -18.40 17.34
N ASP A 9 3.72 -18.32 18.49
CA ASP A 9 3.92 -19.31 19.56
C ASP A 9 3.54 -20.71 19.13
N SER A 10 2.62 -20.86 18.18
CA SER A 10 2.27 -22.11 17.52
C SER A 10 3.42 -22.72 16.68
N GLY A 11 4.46 -21.97 16.37
CA GLY A 11 5.54 -22.34 15.45
C GLY A 11 5.25 -22.00 13.98
N GLU A 12 4.06 -21.56 13.63
CA GLU A 12 3.73 -21.07 12.29
C GLU A 12 4.47 -19.76 11.99
N LEU A 13 4.70 -19.45 10.73
CA LEU A 13 5.31 -18.20 10.28
C LEU A 13 4.23 -17.24 9.80
N VAL A 14 4.43 -15.96 10.05
CA VAL A 14 3.59 -14.89 9.50
C VAL A 14 4.43 -13.98 8.63
N GLY A 15 3.93 -13.65 7.46
CA GLY A 15 4.62 -12.77 6.52
C GLY A 15 3.68 -11.92 5.69
N ILE A 16 4.23 -10.84 5.13
CA ILE A 16 3.52 -9.98 4.16
C ILE A 16 3.97 -10.37 2.77
N HIS A 17 3.03 -10.53 1.86
CA HIS A 17 3.30 -10.81 0.44
C HIS A 17 2.36 -10.01 -0.47
N GLY A 18 2.65 -9.98 -1.77
CA GLY A 18 1.86 -9.25 -2.76
C GLY A 18 2.67 -8.18 -3.48
N ASN A 19 1.98 -7.17 -3.98
CA ASN A 19 2.57 -6.03 -4.68
C ASN A 19 2.01 -4.72 -4.11
N PRO A 20 2.55 -3.54 -4.49
CA PRO A 20 2.12 -2.26 -3.92
C PRO A 20 0.64 -1.92 -4.09
N ALA A 21 -0.06 -2.53 -5.06
CA ALA A 21 -1.50 -2.35 -5.24
C ALA A 21 -2.31 -3.19 -4.24
N GLN A 22 -1.78 -4.38 -3.87
CA GLN A 22 -2.43 -5.27 -2.92
C GLN A 22 -1.42 -6.19 -2.24
N GLU A 23 -1.18 -5.95 -0.99
CA GLU A 23 -0.47 -6.83 -0.06
C GLU A 23 -1.47 -7.62 0.78
N ARG A 24 -1.00 -8.74 1.30
CA ARG A 24 -1.74 -9.62 2.21
C ARG A 24 -0.82 -10.10 3.30
N ILE A 25 -1.39 -10.45 4.45
CA ILE A 25 -0.69 -11.19 5.49
C ILE A 25 -1.04 -12.68 5.31
N ALA A 26 -0.02 -13.52 5.26
CA ALA A 26 -0.18 -14.97 5.20
C ALA A 26 0.37 -15.62 6.46
N VAL A 27 -0.27 -16.71 6.87
CA VAL A 27 0.23 -17.66 7.88
C VAL A 27 0.71 -18.90 7.16
N ILE A 28 1.91 -19.35 7.46
CA ILE A 28 2.64 -20.40 6.78
C ILE A 28 2.98 -21.49 7.79
N ASP A 29 2.61 -22.75 7.53
CA ASP A 29 3.09 -23.91 8.26
C ASP A 29 4.47 -24.32 7.71
N PRO A 30 5.57 -24.16 8.45
CA PRO A 30 6.90 -24.48 7.97
C PRO A 30 7.15 -25.97 7.80
N SER A 31 6.34 -26.85 8.42
CA SER A 31 6.49 -28.30 8.35
C SER A 31 5.93 -28.86 7.05
N THR A 32 4.87 -28.30 6.53
CA THR A 32 4.18 -28.74 5.30
C THR A 32 4.47 -27.82 4.11
N GLY A 33 4.91 -26.56 4.38
CA GLY A 33 5.03 -25.52 3.38
C GLY A 33 3.69 -24.95 2.90
N THR A 34 2.58 -25.36 3.51
CA THR A 34 1.26 -24.80 3.20
C THR A 34 1.11 -23.42 3.81
N TRP A 35 0.32 -22.57 3.16
CA TRP A 35 0.07 -21.21 3.62
C TRP A 35 -1.36 -20.78 3.30
N ARG A 36 -1.85 -19.84 4.06
CA ARG A 36 -3.17 -19.22 3.89
C ARG A 36 -3.11 -17.72 4.11
N ASP A 37 -3.84 -16.97 3.31
CA ASP A 37 -4.03 -15.54 3.55
C ASP A 37 -4.98 -15.32 4.73
N LEU A 38 -4.72 -14.28 5.50
CA LEU A 38 -5.66 -13.77 6.48
C LEU A 38 -6.69 -12.88 5.79
N GLU A 39 -7.96 -13.14 6.06
CA GLU A 39 -9.03 -12.24 5.60
C GLU A 39 -8.89 -10.88 6.29
N CYS A 40 -8.86 -9.81 5.49
CA CYS A 40 -8.74 -8.45 5.97
C CYS A 40 -9.18 -7.45 4.90
N ASN A 41 -9.82 -6.35 5.31
CA ASN A 41 -10.21 -5.26 4.42
C ASN A 41 -9.09 -4.24 4.14
N LEU A 42 -7.90 -4.44 4.71
CA LEU A 42 -6.71 -3.64 4.44
C LEU A 42 -5.95 -4.20 3.24
N THR A 43 -5.27 -3.33 2.52
CA THR A 43 -4.59 -3.71 1.27
C THR A 43 -3.08 -3.51 1.29
N ASN A 44 -2.54 -2.86 2.32
CA ASN A 44 -1.11 -2.65 2.45
C ASN A 44 -0.71 -2.68 3.93
N PHE A 45 0.47 -3.21 4.18
CA PHE A 45 0.98 -3.46 5.53
C PHE A 45 2.45 -3.09 5.66
N ALA A 46 2.83 -2.65 6.88
CA ALA A 46 4.22 -2.41 7.28
C ALA A 46 4.42 -2.79 8.75
N HIS A 47 5.69 -2.94 9.16
CA HIS A 47 6.08 -3.13 10.55
C HIS A 47 5.38 -4.31 11.26
N LEU A 48 5.34 -5.46 10.58
CA LEU A 48 4.76 -6.68 11.12
C LEU A 48 5.45 -7.10 12.44
N SER A 49 4.66 -7.36 13.47
CA SER A 49 5.09 -7.89 14.77
C SER A 49 4.08 -8.92 15.25
N VAL A 50 4.51 -9.80 16.15
CA VAL A 50 3.64 -10.81 16.79
C VAL A 50 3.90 -10.86 18.29
N TYR A 51 2.86 -11.14 19.06
CA TYR A 51 2.93 -11.38 20.48
C TYR A 51 1.80 -12.31 20.90
N GLN A 52 2.11 -13.47 21.48
CA GLN A 52 1.13 -14.48 21.93
C GLN A 52 0.08 -14.81 20.84
N ASP A 53 0.52 -15.17 19.64
CA ASP A 53 -0.33 -15.46 18.48
C ASP A 53 -1.25 -14.29 18.01
N ARG A 54 -1.02 -13.08 18.54
CA ARG A 54 -1.63 -11.85 18.05
C ARG A 54 -0.69 -11.19 17.03
N ILE A 55 -1.23 -10.70 15.97
CA ILE A 55 -0.47 -10.08 14.87
C ILE A 55 -0.72 -8.58 14.89
N PHE A 56 0.35 -7.79 14.89
CA PHE A 56 0.30 -6.33 14.85
C PHE A 56 0.98 -5.84 13.59
N ALA A 57 0.37 -4.85 12.94
CA ALA A 57 0.95 -4.21 11.77
C ALA A 57 0.50 -2.75 11.66
N ILE A 58 1.23 -1.96 10.89
CA ILE A 58 0.68 -0.72 10.35
C ILE A 58 -0.05 -1.09 9.07
N GLY A 59 -1.37 -1.01 9.09
CA GLY A 59 -2.23 -1.38 7.97
C GLY A 59 -3.03 -0.20 7.43
N GLY A 60 -3.32 -0.20 6.13
CA GLY A 60 -4.15 0.79 5.47
C GLY A 60 -4.80 0.27 4.20
N GLY A 61 -5.66 1.06 3.60
CA GLY A 61 -6.39 0.69 2.38
C GLY A 61 -6.83 1.91 1.56
N PRO A 62 -7.51 1.71 0.43
CA PRO A 62 -7.86 2.79 -0.51
C PRO A 62 -8.64 3.95 0.10
N LYS A 63 -9.49 3.68 1.09
CA LYS A 63 -10.26 4.67 1.87
C LYS A 63 -9.92 4.64 3.36
N ILE A 64 -8.92 3.85 3.76
CA ILE A 64 -8.53 3.64 5.15
C ILE A 64 -7.12 4.18 5.32
N LEU A 65 -6.99 5.24 6.12
CA LEU A 65 -5.70 5.79 6.51
C LEU A 65 -4.90 4.77 7.33
N SER A 66 -3.59 4.81 7.20
CA SER A 66 -2.72 3.91 7.96
C SER A 66 -2.97 4.01 9.46
N ALA A 67 -3.06 2.86 10.11
CA ALA A 67 -3.27 2.71 11.54
C ALA A 67 -2.43 1.55 12.08
N LEU A 68 -2.10 1.58 13.37
CA LEU A 68 -1.66 0.39 14.08
C LEU A 68 -2.87 -0.50 14.32
N VAL A 69 -2.83 -1.69 13.76
CA VAL A 69 -3.94 -2.65 13.83
C VAL A 69 -3.50 -3.96 14.46
N GLU A 70 -4.45 -4.65 15.06
CA GLU A 70 -4.33 -6.02 15.51
C GLU A 70 -5.19 -6.94 14.63
N LEU A 71 -4.60 -8.08 14.25
CA LEU A 71 -5.26 -9.16 13.55
C LEU A 71 -5.11 -10.45 14.36
N THR A 72 -6.06 -11.36 14.22
CA THR A 72 -5.97 -12.72 14.76
C THR A 72 -5.38 -13.66 13.70
N VAL A 73 -4.79 -14.78 14.14
CA VAL A 73 -4.26 -15.82 13.24
C VAL A 73 -5.33 -16.50 12.38
N THR A 74 -6.58 -16.40 12.76
CA THR A 74 -7.73 -16.90 11.99
C THR A 74 -8.20 -15.93 10.92
N GLY A 75 -7.67 -14.70 10.94
CA GLY A 75 -8.12 -13.59 10.10
C GLY A 75 -9.28 -12.83 10.71
N THR A 76 -9.41 -11.59 10.33
CA THR A 76 -10.47 -10.68 10.78
C THR A 76 -10.77 -9.69 9.67
N THR A 77 -11.97 -9.71 9.11
CA THR A 77 -12.37 -8.81 8.02
C THR A 77 -12.15 -7.33 8.38
N HIS A 78 -12.41 -6.98 9.63
CA HIS A 78 -12.20 -5.63 10.17
C HIS A 78 -11.23 -5.71 11.36
N PRO A 79 -9.92 -5.54 11.15
CA PRO A 79 -8.93 -5.54 12.22
C PRO A 79 -9.23 -4.49 13.28
N GLU A 80 -8.87 -4.81 14.52
CA GLU A 80 -8.97 -3.85 15.61
C GLU A 80 -7.96 -2.72 15.43
N VAL A 81 -8.42 -1.47 15.46
CA VAL A 81 -7.55 -0.30 15.41
C VAL A 81 -7.07 0.02 16.83
N ILE A 82 -5.80 -0.24 17.08
CA ILE A 82 -5.14 0.06 18.36
C ILE A 82 -4.82 1.55 18.48
N ALA A 83 -4.28 2.12 17.41
CA ALA A 83 -3.94 3.54 17.35
C ALA A 83 -3.97 4.06 15.91
N GLN A 84 -4.47 5.25 15.73
CA GLN A 84 -4.47 5.97 14.46
C GLN A 84 -4.25 7.46 14.71
N VAL A 85 -3.50 8.10 13.82
CA VAL A 85 -3.41 9.56 13.83
C VAL A 85 -4.78 10.11 13.44
N ALA A 86 -5.33 10.98 14.29
CA ALA A 86 -6.59 11.64 13.98
C ALA A 86 -6.46 12.44 12.68
N ALA A 87 -7.35 12.15 11.74
CA ALA A 87 -7.44 12.87 10.48
C ALA A 87 -8.74 13.67 10.47
N PRO A 88 -8.70 14.98 10.62
CA PRO A 88 -9.87 15.83 10.57
C PRO A 88 -10.29 16.06 9.10
N ILE A 89 -10.53 14.98 8.37
CA ILE A 89 -10.96 15.02 6.97
C ILE A 89 -12.11 14.05 6.75
N ASP A 90 -13.15 14.52 6.09
CA ASP A 90 -14.22 13.67 5.63
C ASP A 90 -13.69 12.69 4.57
N GLN A 91 -14.06 11.41 4.69
CA GLN A 91 -13.68 10.36 3.74
C GLN A 91 -14.12 10.63 2.30
N ALA A 92 -15.13 11.48 2.10
CA ALA A 92 -15.56 11.91 0.78
C ALA A 92 -14.46 12.65 0.00
N PHE A 93 -13.53 13.32 0.69
CA PHE A 93 -12.38 13.98 0.09
C PHE A 93 -11.18 13.06 -0.18
N LEU A 94 -11.19 11.82 0.32
CA LEU A 94 -10.11 10.88 0.08
C LEU A 94 -10.24 10.31 -1.35
N PRO A 95 -9.24 10.51 -2.25
CA PRO A 95 -9.25 9.87 -3.55
C PRO A 95 -9.02 8.36 -3.41
N VAL A 96 -9.60 7.57 -4.30
CA VAL A 96 -9.22 6.18 -4.49
C VAL A 96 -8.10 6.14 -5.53
N ALA A 97 -6.89 5.81 -5.08
CA ALA A 97 -5.75 5.67 -5.97
C ALA A 97 -5.92 4.43 -6.86
N GLN A 98 -5.66 4.60 -8.15
CA GLN A 98 -5.72 3.56 -9.17
C GLN A 98 -4.30 3.15 -9.56
N ALA A 99 -3.99 1.86 -9.49
CA ALA A 99 -2.73 1.35 -10.02
C ALA A 99 -2.76 1.43 -11.55
N ILE A 100 -1.78 2.10 -12.13
CA ILE A 100 -1.62 2.24 -13.57
C ILE A 100 -0.21 1.81 -14.00
N SER A 101 -0.06 1.47 -15.26
CA SER A 101 1.25 1.24 -15.87
C SER A 101 1.28 1.77 -17.30
N PHE A 102 2.45 2.24 -17.71
CA PHE A 102 2.65 2.82 -19.05
C PHE A 102 4.09 2.59 -19.51
N PRO A 103 4.35 2.59 -20.83
CA PRO A 103 5.70 2.47 -21.36
C PRO A 103 6.49 3.77 -21.15
N SER A 104 7.75 3.66 -20.77
CA SER A 104 8.71 4.76 -20.83
C SER A 104 9.23 4.93 -22.26
N GLN A 105 10.03 6.00 -22.49
CA GLN A 105 10.70 6.27 -23.76
C GLN A 105 11.51 5.08 -24.30
N ASN A 106 12.05 4.24 -23.43
CA ASN A 106 12.84 3.05 -23.78
C ASN A 106 12.00 1.76 -23.85
N GLY A 107 10.66 1.86 -23.87
CA GLY A 107 9.75 0.72 -23.91
C GLY A 107 9.64 -0.04 -22.59
N ARG A 108 10.34 0.36 -21.53
CA ARG A 108 10.19 -0.24 -20.20
C ARG A 108 8.84 0.13 -19.59
N THR A 109 8.17 -0.82 -18.96
CA THR A 109 6.97 -0.55 -18.19
C THR A 109 7.33 0.27 -16.95
N VAL A 110 6.60 1.35 -16.70
CA VAL A 110 6.63 2.14 -15.48
C VAL A 110 5.33 1.95 -14.75
N HIS A 111 5.39 1.76 -13.43
CA HIS A 111 4.22 1.63 -12.58
C HIS A 111 3.97 2.93 -11.81
N ALA A 112 2.71 3.20 -11.51
CA ALA A 112 2.32 4.39 -10.75
C ALA A 112 0.96 4.19 -10.07
N PHE A 113 0.66 5.07 -9.12
CA PHE A 113 -0.68 5.24 -8.57
C PHE A 113 -1.23 6.61 -8.97
N MET A 114 -2.36 6.61 -9.66
CA MET A 114 -3.08 7.81 -10.05
C MET A 114 -4.24 8.05 -9.09
N SER A 115 -4.25 9.19 -8.43
CA SER A 115 -5.32 9.66 -7.57
C SER A 115 -6.05 10.79 -8.28
N PRO A 116 -7.29 10.57 -8.78
CA PRO A 116 -8.04 11.58 -9.51
C PRO A 116 -8.43 12.77 -8.62
N ALA A 117 -8.67 13.92 -9.23
CA ALA A 117 -9.31 15.04 -8.56
C ALA A 117 -10.58 14.56 -7.86
N THR A 118 -10.74 14.88 -6.59
CA THR A 118 -11.80 14.35 -5.73
C THR A 118 -12.27 15.42 -4.76
N ASN A 119 -13.46 15.97 -5.00
CA ASN A 119 -14.09 16.92 -4.10
C ASN A 119 -15.60 16.70 -4.14
N PRO A 120 -16.27 16.38 -3.02
CA PRO A 120 -17.70 16.11 -2.99
C PRO A 120 -18.57 17.33 -3.31
N ASN A 121 -18.00 18.52 -3.26
CA ASN A 121 -18.73 19.78 -3.46
C ASN A 121 -18.55 20.36 -4.87
N TYR A 122 -17.66 19.80 -5.70
CA TYR A 122 -17.35 20.33 -7.03
C TYR A 122 -17.16 19.21 -8.03
N GLU A 123 -17.76 19.38 -9.21
CA GLU A 123 -17.47 18.58 -10.40
C GLU A 123 -16.67 19.43 -11.38
N SER A 124 -15.60 18.88 -11.92
CA SER A 124 -14.84 19.54 -12.99
C SER A 124 -15.31 19.03 -14.33
N THR A 125 -15.61 19.94 -15.24
CA THR A 125 -15.90 19.65 -16.66
C THR A 125 -14.65 19.73 -17.53
N GLU A 126 -13.52 20.17 -16.97
CA GLU A 126 -12.25 20.33 -17.66
C GLU A 126 -11.23 19.27 -17.24
N LEU A 127 -10.17 19.14 -18.03
CA LEU A 127 -9.05 18.27 -17.69
C LEU A 127 -8.34 18.78 -16.42
N SER A 128 -8.20 17.92 -15.44
CA SER A 128 -7.48 18.26 -14.21
C SER A 128 -5.99 18.46 -14.47
N PRO A 129 -5.37 19.49 -13.91
CA PRO A 129 -3.90 19.60 -13.90
C PRO A 129 -3.30 18.41 -13.17
N VAL A 130 -2.16 17.91 -13.66
CA VAL A 130 -1.50 16.73 -13.11
C VAL A 130 -0.31 17.15 -12.26
N MET A 131 -0.26 16.64 -11.05
CA MET A 131 0.91 16.71 -10.17
C MET A 131 1.62 15.36 -10.18
N ILE A 132 2.88 15.35 -10.56
CA ILE A 132 3.73 14.16 -10.52
C ILE A 132 4.53 14.17 -9.21
N ALA A 133 4.46 13.08 -8.47
CA ALA A 133 5.24 12.83 -7.28
C ALA A 133 6.14 11.61 -7.50
N VAL A 134 7.33 11.64 -6.94
CA VAL A 134 8.28 10.53 -6.94
C VAL A 134 8.77 10.28 -5.54
N HIS A 135 8.86 8.99 -5.16
CA HIS A 135 9.39 8.62 -3.85
C HIS A 135 10.90 8.82 -3.79
N GLY A 136 11.41 9.04 -2.58
CA GLY A 136 12.84 9.16 -2.32
C GLY A 136 13.53 7.79 -2.22
N GLY A 137 14.89 7.83 -2.28
CA GLY A 137 15.77 6.64 -2.25
C GLY A 137 15.56 5.79 -3.51
N PRO A 138 16.53 5.01 -3.98
CA PRO A 138 16.29 4.28 -5.22
C PRO A 138 15.34 3.09 -5.05
N THR A 139 15.18 2.53 -3.86
CA THR A 139 14.49 1.25 -3.60
C THR A 139 13.21 1.38 -2.79
N GLY A 140 12.55 2.54 -2.78
CA GLY A 140 11.22 2.73 -2.23
C GLY A 140 10.13 2.22 -3.17
N ASN A 141 8.88 2.43 -2.78
CA ASN A 141 7.70 2.32 -3.60
C ASN A 141 6.57 3.17 -3.01
N THR A 142 5.55 3.43 -3.80
CA THR A 142 4.29 4.04 -3.37
C THR A 142 3.22 2.97 -3.18
N SER A 143 2.06 3.35 -2.66
CA SER A 143 0.94 2.44 -2.49
C SER A 143 -0.40 3.15 -2.71
N GLY A 144 -1.46 2.36 -2.88
CA GLY A 144 -2.84 2.84 -3.00
C GLY A 144 -3.51 3.24 -1.68
N VAL A 145 -2.80 3.24 -0.54
CA VAL A 145 -3.35 3.59 0.78
C VAL A 145 -3.85 5.03 0.80
N ALA A 146 -4.97 5.29 1.44
CA ALA A 146 -5.51 6.63 1.63
C ALA A 146 -4.46 7.59 2.20
N SER A 147 -4.43 8.83 1.69
CA SER A 147 -3.43 9.83 2.06
C SER A 147 -4.04 11.21 2.16
N ILE A 148 -3.87 11.85 3.32
CA ILE A 148 -4.29 13.24 3.56
C ILE A 148 -3.52 14.18 2.62
N LYS A 149 -2.23 13.91 2.37
CA LYS A 149 -1.42 14.70 1.43
C LYS A 149 -2.01 14.66 0.03
N ARG A 150 -2.40 13.48 -0.45
CA ARG A 150 -3.08 13.36 -1.75
C ARG A 150 -4.43 14.06 -1.75
N ALA A 151 -5.23 13.87 -0.71
CA ALA A 151 -6.54 14.52 -0.56
C ALA A 151 -6.43 16.05 -0.59
N PHE A 152 -5.37 16.63 -0.02
CA PHE A 152 -5.14 18.06 -0.06
C PHE A 152 -5.06 18.60 -1.50
N PHE A 153 -4.35 17.93 -2.38
CA PHE A 153 -4.22 18.35 -3.78
C PHE A 153 -5.43 17.96 -4.61
N THR A 154 -5.94 16.74 -4.44
CA THR A 154 -7.07 16.25 -5.24
C THR A 154 -8.36 16.99 -4.94
N SER A 155 -8.57 17.44 -3.70
CA SER A 155 -9.73 18.26 -3.33
C SER A 155 -9.68 19.69 -3.95
N ARG A 156 -8.52 20.10 -4.48
CA ARG A 156 -8.31 21.38 -5.18
C ARG A 156 -8.25 21.22 -6.70
N GLY A 157 -8.69 20.07 -7.22
CA GLY A 157 -8.83 19.83 -8.64
C GLY A 157 -7.60 19.24 -9.32
N PHE A 158 -6.52 18.90 -8.58
CA PHE A 158 -5.36 18.22 -9.16
C PHE A 158 -5.58 16.71 -9.24
N THR A 159 -5.14 16.08 -10.31
CA THR A 159 -4.84 14.66 -10.34
C THR A 159 -3.40 14.45 -9.85
N VAL A 160 -3.19 13.57 -8.88
CA VAL A 160 -1.86 13.25 -8.36
C VAL A 160 -1.43 11.89 -8.89
N VAL A 161 -0.22 11.84 -9.47
CA VAL A 161 0.38 10.60 -9.98
C VAL A 161 1.68 10.34 -9.24
N ASP A 162 1.67 9.32 -8.38
CA ASP A 162 2.84 8.84 -7.63
C ASP A 162 3.56 7.79 -8.49
N ILE A 163 4.78 8.08 -8.93
CA ILE A 163 5.55 7.22 -9.86
C ILE A 163 6.43 6.25 -9.09
N ASP A 164 6.30 4.96 -9.42
CA ASP A 164 7.24 3.90 -9.06
C ASP A 164 8.18 3.65 -10.26
N TYR A 165 9.24 4.45 -10.34
CA TYR A 165 10.22 4.39 -11.43
C TYR A 165 11.04 3.10 -11.40
N GLY A 166 11.77 2.81 -12.49
CA GLY A 166 12.65 1.64 -12.56
C GLY A 166 13.62 1.59 -11.38
N GLY A 167 13.63 0.47 -10.66
CA GLY A 167 14.35 0.30 -9.39
C GLY A 167 13.47 0.29 -8.16
N SER A 168 12.20 0.71 -8.25
CA SER A 168 11.25 0.62 -7.15
C SER A 168 11.02 -0.82 -6.71
N THR A 169 10.72 -1.02 -5.42
CA THR A 169 10.40 -2.33 -4.85
C THR A 169 8.94 -2.70 -5.07
N GLY A 170 8.62 -3.99 -4.86
CA GLY A 170 7.25 -4.49 -4.95
C GLY A 170 6.84 -5.04 -6.32
N TYR A 171 7.63 -4.80 -7.36
CA TYR A 171 7.38 -5.26 -8.74
C TYR A 171 8.33 -6.37 -9.19
N GLY A 172 8.92 -7.07 -8.23
CA GLY A 172 9.83 -8.17 -8.48
C GLY A 172 11.30 -7.75 -8.64
N ARG A 173 12.18 -8.77 -8.67
CA ARG A 173 13.64 -8.56 -8.72
C ARG A 173 14.06 -7.85 -10.01
N ALA A 174 13.54 -8.26 -11.15
CA ALA A 174 13.91 -7.68 -12.44
C ALA A 174 13.66 -6.17 -12.49
N TYR A 175 12.50 -5.72 -11.97
CA TYR A 175 12.17 -4.30 -11.93
C TYR A 175 13.11 -3.52 -10.98
N ARG A 176 13.37 -4.07 -9.79
CA ARG A 176 14.29 -3.46 -8.83
C ARG A 176 15.72 -3.37 -9.36
N GLU A 177 16.18 -4.33 -10.16
CA GLU A 177 17.52 -4.38 -10.70
C GLU A 177 17.74 -3.51 -11.95
N THR A 178 16.69 -2.85 -12.47
CA THR A 178 16.81 -1.95 -13.63
C THR A 178 17.73 -0.75 -13.39
N LEU A 179 18.05 -0.43 -12.14
CA LEU A 179 19.03 0.63 -11.80
C LEU A 179 20.48 0.18 -11.87
N LYS A 180 20.76 -1.13 -11.94
CA LYS A 180 22.14 -1.62 -12.00
C LYS A 180 22.77 -1.23 -13.33
N GLY A 181 23.88 -0.50 -13.26
CA GLY A 181 24.65 -0.10 -14.45
C GLY A 181 24.07 1.12 -15.20
N GLN A 182 23.17 1.89 -14.54
CA GLN A 182 22.66 3.17 -15.08
C GLN A 182 23.47 4.34 -14.58
#